data_a23eb61e56c70e9c5a17a91489cf6f1d
#
_entry.id   a23eb61e56c70e9c5a17a91489cf6f1d
#
_cell.length_a   1.000
_cell.length_b   1.000
_cell.length_c   1.000
_cell.angle_alpha   90.00
_cell.angle_beta   90.00
_cell.angle_gamma   90.00
#
_symmetry.space_group_name_H-M   'P 1'
#
loop_
_entity.id
_entity.type
_entity.pdbx_description
1 polymer ?
#
loop_
_entity_poly.entity_id
_entity_poly.type
_entity_poly.pdbx_seq_one_letter_code
_entity_poly.pdbx_strand_id
1 'polypeptide(L)'
;DFDNSINGDTLAMNIASVIGNPPFGPPTPPSSDTLQIPVISMSSLTLVKDAGVPSILNGANSNITDAGDQIVYTYTVNNTGNVTLTNITVNDLGPVFDGEPGTGFMSSISCAVSTLAPGESTSCTAMYTLSQADIDAAAGEIDSVINIAIGIGLPPSGPPIMSEPDTAYTSITDTTTLEFVKEAGIPSIVNGVDPLLPDAGDLITYTYTLTNTGNLTLSGIIINDAGPTFGGMAA
;
A
#
# COMPACT_ATOMS: atom_id res chain seq x y z
N ASP A 1 -0.85 38.72 -4.23
CA ASP A 1 0.00 37.71 -3.61
C ASP A 1 -0.74 37.12 -2.42
N PHE A 2 -1.44 35.97 -2.63
CA PHE A 2 -2.31 35.37 -1.61
C PHE A 2 -1.53 34.86 -0.40
N ASP A 3 -0.28 34.47 -0.60
CA ASP A 3 0.60 33.99 0.48
C ASP A 3 1.04 35.11 1.43
N ASN A 4 1.00 36.35 0.98
CA ASN A 4 1.37 37.51 1.80
C ASN A 4 0.24 38.04 2.69
N SER A 5 -1.01 37.49 2.60
CA SER A 5 -2.14 37.79 3.49
C SER A 5 -2.00 37.13 4.87
N ILE A 6 -0.86 36.51 5.17
CA ILE A 6 -0.56 35.65 6.34
C ILE A 6 -0.68 36.42 7.69
N ASN A 7 -0.52 37.72 7.70
CA ASN A 7 -0.53 38.51 8.95
C ASN A 7 -1.89 39.05 9.37
N GLY A 8 -2.98 38.51 8.82
CA GLY A 8 -4.33 38.98 9.13
C GLY A 8 -4.79 40.16 8.29
N ASP A 9 -3.97 40.63 7.33
CA ASP A 9 -4.37 41.63 6.33
C ASP A 9 -5.16 40.91 5.24
N THR A 10 -6.47 40.93 5.36
CA THR A 10 -7.40 40.40 4.37
C THR A 10 -7.68 41.37 3.22
N LEU A 11 -6.92 42.45 3.12
CA LEU A 11 -7.14 43.53 2.18
C LEU A 11 -5.88 43.85 1.37
N ALA A 12 -5.98 43.82 0.05
CA ALA A 12 -5.00 44.45 -0.82
C ALA A 12 -5.30 45.96 -0.87
N MET A 13 -4.33 46.77 -0.48
CA MET A 13 -4.47 48.20 -0.42
C MET A 13 -3.66 48.85 -1.55
N ASN A 14 -4.33 49.70 -2.34
CA ASN A 14 -3.67 50.53 -3.36
C ASN A 14 -3.92 52.02 -3.03
N ILE A 15 -2.83 52.80 -2.96
CA ILE A 15 -2.86 54.22 -2.67
C ILE A 15 -2.38 54.97 -3.89
N ALA A 16 -3.17 55.91 -4.40
CA ALA A 16 -2.79 56.84 -5.45
C ALA A 16 -2.74 58.25 -4.89
N SER A 17 -1.76 59.02 -5.32
CA SER A 17 -1.65 60.43 -4.94
C SER A 17 -1.47 61.31 -6.17
N VAL A 18 -2.00 62.55 -6.09
CA VAL A 18 -1.86 63.56 -7.14
C VAL A 18 -1.37 64.90 -6.53
N ILE A 19 -0.51 65.56 -7.27
CA ILE A 19 -0.01 66.92 -6.96
C ILE A 19 -0.24 67.79 -8.18
N GLY A 20 -0.82 68.97 -8.00
CA GLY A 20 -0.99 69.98 -9.05
C GLY A 20 0.04 71.08 -8.95
N ASN A 21 0.61 71.54 -10.07
CA ASN A 21 1.50 72.70 -10.15
C ASN A 21 0.74 73.88 -10.76
N PRO A 22 0.42 74.95 -9.99
CA PRO A 22 -0.18 76.13 -10.53
C PRO A 22 0.88 76.92 -11.36
N PRO A 23 0.45 77.80 -12.31
CA PRO A 23 1.38 78.63 -13.12
C PRO A 23 2.26 79.57 -12.27
N PHE A 24 1.77 79.94 -11.09
CA PHE A 24 2.47 80.74 -10.11
C PHE A 24 2.21 80.22 -8.70
N GLY A 25 3.23 80.12 -7.87
CA GLY A 25 3.13 79.69 -6.48
C GLY A 25 3.66 78.22 -6.28
N PRO A 26 3.66 77.76 -5.04
CA PRO A 26 4.11 76.39 -4.73
C PRO A 26 3.09 75.34 -5.25
N PRO A 27 3.56 74.07 -5.47
CA PRO A 27 2.67 72.99 -5.77
C PRO A 27 1.51 72.82 -4.75
N THR A 28 0.38 72.32 -5.19
CA THR A 28 -0.72 71.98 -4.25
C THR A 28 -0.25 70.89 -3.28
N PRO A 29 -0.76 70.89 -2.04
CA PRO A 29 -0.55 69.72 -1.18
C PRO A 29 -0.96 68.43 -1.91
N PRO A 30 -0.27 67.30 -1.70
CA PRO A 30 -0.66 66.05 -2.27
C PRO A 30 -2.05 65.62 -1.75
N SER A 31 -2.92 65.19 -2.67
CA SER A 31 -4.19 64.53 -2.34
C SER A 31 -4.02 63.03 -2.65
N SER A 32 -4.42 62.18 -1.73
CA SER A 32 -4.32 60.74 -1.90
C SER A 32 -5.68 60.09 -1.64
N ASP A 33 -5.92 59.01 -2.39
CA ASP A 33 -7.05 58.12 -2.18
C ASP A 33 -6.58 56.65 -2.07
N THR A 34 -7.31 55.86 -1.31
CA THR A 34 -6.97 54.50 -0.97
C THR A 34 -8.12 53.56 -1.34
N LEU A 35 -7.83 52.58 -2.19
CA LEU A 35 -8.75 51.50 -2.49
C LEU A 35 -8.31 50.26 -1.72
N GLN A 36 -9.26 49.59 -1.08
CA GLN A 36 -9.05 48.32 -0.38
C GLN A 36 -9.88 47.21 -1.06
N ILE A 37 -9.24 46.09 -1.37
CA ILE A 37 -9.88 44.94 -1.98
C ILE A 37 -9.66 43.74 -1.05
N PRO A 38 -10.74 43.01 -0.63
CA PRO A 38 -10.55 41.81 0.19
C PRO A 38 -9.83 40.71 -0.59
N VAL A 39 -8.81 40.11 0.02
CA VAL A 39 -8.12 38.93 -0.45
C VAL A 39 -8.57 37.75 0.40
N ILE A 40 -9.27 36.81 -0.22
CA ILE A 40 -9.78 35.62 0.47
C ILE A 40 -8.82 34.47 0.25
N SER A 41 -8.17 34.02 1.31
CA SER A 41 -7.35 32.80 1.31
C SER A 41 -8.23 31.57 1.49
N MET A 42 -8.12 30.62 0.56
CA MET A 42 -8.82 29.34 0.59
C MET A 42 -7.78 28.21 0.51
N SER A 43 -7.66 27.47 1.60
CA SER A 43 -6.84 26.26 1.65
C SER A 43 -7.70 25.04 1.35
N SER A 44 -7.30 24.21 0.39
CA SER A 44 -8.00 23.00 0.00
C SER A 44 -7.01 21.97 -0.53
N LEU A 45 -7.23 20.70 -0.22
CA LEU A 45 -6.38 19.58 -0.57
C LEU A 45 -7.24 18.41 -1.02
N THR A 46 -6.83 17.70 -2.06
CA THR A 46 -7.42 16.43 -2.45
C THR A 46 -6.34 15.34 -2.48
N LEU A 47 -6.74 14.09 -2.26
CA LEU A 47 -5.91 12.92 -2.39
C LEU A 47 -6.62 11.93 -3.33
N VAL A 48 -5.82 11.29 -4.21
CA VAL A 48 -6.21 10.10 -4.97
C VAL A 48 -5.23 9.00 -4.61
N LYS A 49 -5.77 7.84 -4.23
CA LYS A 49 -5.02 6.65 -3.84
C LYS A 49 -5.25 5.52 -4.81
N ASP A 50 -4.16 4.91 -5.26
CA ASP A 50 -4.17 3.73 -6.12
C ASP A 50 -3.40 2.59 -5.46
N ALA A 51 -3.86 1.35 -5.69
CA ALA A 51 -3.16 0.13 -5.32
C ALA A 51 -2.70 -0.60 -6.59
N GLY A 52 -1.42 -0.95 -6.63
CA GLY A 52 -0.90 -1.86 -7.64
C GLY A 52 -1.39 -3.29 -7.42
N VAL A 53 -1.34 -4.11 -8.46
CA VAL A 53 -1.49 -5.56 -8.29
C VAL A 53 -0.32 -6.08 -7.45
N PRO A 54 -0.53 -7.10 -6.59
CA PRO A 54 0.56 -7.69 -5.82
C PRO A 54 1.70 -8.16 -6.74
N SER A 55 2.92 -7.80 -6.37
CA SER A 55 4.13 -8.24 -7.05
C SER A 55 4.43 -9.70 -6.69
N ILE A 56 4.77 -10.54 -7.64
CA ILE A 56 5.10 -11.96 -7.44
C ILE A 56 6.62 -12.22 -7.40
N LEU A 57 7.42 -11.19 -7.10
CA LEU A 57 8.89 -11.25 -7.25
C LEU A 57 9.64 -11.47 -5.94
N ASN A 58 9.00 -11.26 -4.80
CA ASN A 58 9.66 -11.22 -3.49
C ASN A 58 9.29 -12.39 -2.57
N GLY A 59 8.24 -13.15 -2.91
CA GLY A 59 7.81 -14.33 -2.19
C GLY A 59 8.61 -15.60 -2.55
N ALA A 60 8.18 -16.75 -2.05
CA ALA A 60 8.82 -18.04 -2.28
C ALA A 60 8.52 -18.61 -3.66
N ASN A 61 7.39 -18.25 -4.27
CA ASN A 61 6.92 -18.75 -5.55
C ASN A 61 6.67 -17.60 -6.54
N SER A 62 7.52 -17.47 -7.54
CA SER A 62 7.45 -16.39 -8.55
C SER A 62 6.29 -16.52 -9.56
N ASN A 63 5.36 -17.45 -9.37
CA ASN A 63 4.20 -17.63 -10.27
C ASN A 63 2.86 -17.29 -9.62
N ILE A 64 2.82 -17.13 -8.31
CA ILE A 64 1.62 -16.81 -7.54
C ILE A 64 1.96 -15.75 -6.49
N THR A 65 0.97 -14.98 -6.06
CA THR A 65 1.14 -14.06 -4.93
C THR A 65 1.23 -14.85 -3.64
N ASP A 66 2.34 -14.73 -2.91
CA ASP A 66 2.57 -15.42 -1.64
C ASP A 66 3.19 -14.51 -0.58
N ALA A 67 3.45 -15.05 0.61
CA ALA A 67 4.05 -14.30 1.71
C ALA A 67 5.45 -13.77 1.33
N GLY A 68 5.67 -12.48 1.54
CA GLY A 68 6.86 -11.74 1.14
C GLY A 68 6.66 -10.87 -0.11
N ASP A 69 5.63 -11.13 -0.91
CA ASP A 69 5.27 -10.28 -2.03
C ASP A 69 4.73 -8.92 -1.57
N GLN A 70 4.68 -7.97 -2.48
CA GLN A 70 4.42 -6.57 -2.14
C GLN A 70 3.29 -5.96 -2.93
N ILE A 71 2.48 -5.14 -2.25
CA ILE A 71 1.52 -4.21 -2.86
C ILE A 71 2.14 -2.81 -2.82
N VAL A 72 2.24 -2.15 -3.97
CA VAL A 72 2.69 -0.75 -4.05
C VAL A 72 1.48 0.16 -4.03
N TYR A 73 1.42 1.07 -3.07
CA TYR A 73 0.42 2.13 -3.00
C TYR A 73 1.01 3.43 -3.54
N THR A 74 0.23 4.11 -4.38
CA THR A 74 0.57 5.43 -4.93
C THR A 74 -0.49 6.44 -4.47
N TYR A 75 -0.05 7.59 -4.03
CA TYR A 75 -0.91 8.68 -3.56
C TYR A 75 -0.62 9.92 -4.38
N THR A 76 -1.63 10.49 -5.02
CA THR A 76 -1.52 11.78 -5.70
C THR A 76 -2.20 12.84 -4.84
N VAL A 77 -1.42 13.76 -4.29
CA VAL A 77 -1.90 14.85 -3.44
C VAL A 77 -1.91 16.14 -4.25
N ASN A 78 -3.06 16.83 -4.33
CA ASN A 78 -3.21 18.06 -5.11
C ASN A 78 -3.61 19.23 -4.19
N ASN A 79 -2.95 20.36 -4.32
CA ASN A 79 -3.38 21.62 -3.74
C ASN A 79 -4.45 22.26 -4.64
N THR A 80 -5.71 22.17 -4.21
CA THR A 80 -6.86 22.73 -4.93
C THR A 80 -7.28 24.12 -4.42
N GLY A 81 -6.55 24.64 -3.43
CA GLY A 81 -6.72 25.98 -2.89
C GLY A 81 -5.97 27.06 -3.67
N ASN A 82 -5.96 28.28 -3.11
CA ASN A 82 -5.25 29.43 -3.67
C ASN A 82 -4.07 29.92 -2.82
N VAL A 83 -3.67 29.16 -1.80
CA VAL A 83 -2.49 29.41 -0.96
C VAL A 83 -1.53 28.23 -1.04
N THR A 84 -0.23 28.49 -0.85
CA THR A 84 0.80 27.44 -0.80
C THR A 84 0.59 26.57 0.45
N LEU A 85 0.64 25.27 0.27
CA LEU A 85 0.61 24.27 1.35
C LEU A 85 2.00 23.72 1.59
N THR A 86 2.39 23.62 2.85
CA THR A 86 3.68 23.03 3.28
C THR A 86 3.44 21.79 4.13
N ASN A 87 4.51 21.04 4.43
CA ASN A 87 4.45 19.82 5.22
C ASN A 87 3.40 18.83 4.70
N ILE A 88 3.36 18.67 3.37
CA ILE A 88 2.48 17.68 2.73
C ILE A 88 2.89 16.28 3.20
N THR A 89 1.92 15.57 3.77
CA THR A 89 2.07 14.19 4.23
C THR A 89 0.80 13.40 3.91
N VAL A 90 0.91 12.08 3.95
CA VAL A 90 -0.22 11.16 3.82
C VAL A 90 -0.30 10.34 5.11
N ASN A 91 -1.49 10.22 5.66
CA ASN A 91 -1.79 9.30 6.75
C ASN A 91 -2.52 8.07 6.17
N ASP A 92 -1.89 6.92 6.32
CA ASP A 92 -2.35 5.61 5.88
C ASP A 92 -2.02 4.59 6.98
N LEU A 93 -3.01 3.90 7.49
CA LEU A 93 -2.86 2.91 8.57
C LEU A 93 -2.51 1.50 8.05
N GLY A 94 -2.39 1.35 6.73
CA GLY A 94 -2.19 0.07 6.07
C GLY A 94 -3.49 -0.59 5.62
N PRO A 95 -3.38 -1.66 4.82
CA PRO A 95 -4.53 -2.38 4.30
C PRO A 95 -5.23 -3.22 5.36
N VAL A 96 -6.51 -3.50 5.09
CA VAL A 96 -7.31 -4.51 5.77
C VAL A 96 -7.59 -5.65 4.79
N PHE A 97 -7.66 -6.88 5.31
CA PHE A 97 -7.91 -8.12 4.58
C PHE A 97 -9.17 -8.75 5.14
N ASP A 98 -10.23 -8.85 4.34
CA ASP A 98 -11.58 -9.29 4.77
C ASP A 98 -12.06 -8.60 6.07
N GLY A 99 -11.79 -7.27 6.16
CA GLY A 99 -12.18 -6.45 7.32
C GLY A 99 -11.23 -6.49 8.52
N GLU A 100 -10.20 -7.35 8.53
CA GLU A 100 -9.19 -7.41 9.58
C GLU A 100 -7.92 -6.63 9.20
N PRO A 101 -7.30 -5.90 10.14
CA PRO A 101 -6.06 -5.19 9.86
C PRO A 101 -4.95 -6.13 9.39
N GLY A 102 -4.22 -5.70 8.36
CA GLY A 102 -3.09 -6.45 7.84
C GLY A 102 -1.99 -6.66 8.88
N THR A 103 -1.37 -7.84 8.86
CA THR A 103 -0.30 -8.26 9.77
C THR A 103 1.09 -8.17 9.16
N GLY A 104 1.16 -7.85 7.86
CA GLY A 104 2.39 -7.62 7.13
C GLY A 104 3.07 -6.29 7.48
N PHE A 105 4.02 -5.86 6.68
CA PHE A 105 4.82 -4.67 6.96
C PHE A 105 4.53 -3.55 5.96
N MET A 106 4.10 -2.39 6.46
CA MET A 106 3.96 -1.16 5.70
C MET A 106 5.22 -0.31 5.80
N SER A 107 5.82 0.05 4.66
CA SER A 107 6.94 0.98 4.63
C SER A 107 6.51 2.41 5.02
N SER A 108 7.47 3.27 5.35
CA SER A 108 7.19 4.70 5.45
C SER A 108 6.74 5.27 4.11
N ILE A 109 5.79 6.22 4.13
CA ILE A 109 5.33 6.93 2.95
C ILE A 109 6.36 7.99 2.56
N SER A 110 6.77 8.01 1.30
CA SER A 110 7.72 8.97 0.75
C SER A 110 7.06 9.81 -0.34
N CYS A 111 7.08 11.13 -0.19
CA CYS A 111 6.57 12.10 -1.15
C CYS A 111 7.70 12.76 -1.94
N ALA A 112 7.49 13.02 -3.24
CA ALA A 112 8.48 13.66 -4.10
C ALA A 112 8.79 15.09 -3.66
N VAL A 113 7.77 15.85 -3.24
CA VAL A 113 7.91 17.18 -2.64
C VAL A 113 6.93 17.34 -1.48
N SER A 114 7.29 18.20 -0.51
CA SER A 114 6.49 18.48 0.68
C SER A 114 5.86 19.88 0.69
N THR A 115 6.00 20.63 -0.42
CA THR A 115 5.41 21.97 -0.58
C THR A 115 4.73 22.03 -1.93
N LEU A 116 3.49 22.51 -1.95
CA LEU A 116 2.67 22.65 -3.16
C LEU A 116 2.13 24.06 -3.28
N ALA A 117 2.52 24.78 -4.33
CA ALA A 117 1.84 26.02 -4.71
C ALA A 117 0.40 25.73 -5.19
N PRO A 118 -0.47 26.75 -5.30
CA PRO A 118 -1.80 26.59 -5.85
C PRO A 118 -1.83 25.87 -7.20
N GLY A 119 -2.61 24.78 -7.29
CA GLY A 119 -2.73 23.94 -8.50
C GLY A 119 -1.62 22.93 -8.71
N GLU A 120 -0.61 22.88 -7.85
CA GLU A 120 0.45 21.86 -7.91
C GLU A 120 0.04 20.56 -7.24
N SER A 121 0.72 19.47 -7.62
CA SER A 121 0.54 18.12 -7.08
C SER A 121 1.88 17.45 -6.76
N THR A 122 1.83 16.45 -5.88
CA THR A 122 2.95 15.54 -5.60
C THR A 122 2.47 14.08 -5.61
N SER A 123 3.36 13.20 -5.99
CA SER A 123 3.18 11.76 -5.83
C SER A 123 3.93 11.28 -4.60
N CYS A 124 3.24 10.48 -3.78
CA CYS A 124 3.83 9.75 -2.65
C CYS A 124 3.67 8.25 -2.91
N THR A 125 4.55 7.45 -2.35
CA THR A 125 4.51 5.99 -2.48
C THR A 125 4.79 5.30 -1.15
N ALA A 126 4.22 4.12 -0.98
CA ALA A 126 4.54 3.17 0.08
C ALA A 126 4.41 1.74 -0.43
N MET A 127 5.05 0.80 0.24
CA MET A 127 4.98 -0.62 -0.06
C MET A 127 4.47 -1.37 1.16
N TYR A 128 3.56 -2.30 0.92
CA TYR A 128 3.09 -3.25 1.93
C TYR A 128 3.59 -4.64 1.57
N THR A 129 4.33 -5.27 2.47
CA THR A 129 4.81 -6.64 2.32
C THR A 129 3.81 -7.59 2.96
N LEU A 130 3.28 -8.53 2.17
CA LEU A 130 2.27 -9.49 2.58
C LEU A 130 2.82 -10.51 3.59
N SER A 131 2.06 -10.81 4.62
CA SER A 131 2.26 -11.96 5.49
C SER A 131 1.43 -13.16 5.00
N GLN A 132 1.70 -14.36 5.50
CA GLN A 132 0.86 -15.53 5.23
C GLN A 132 -0.56 -15.34 5.78
N ALA A 133 -0.69 -14.72 6.95
CA ALA A 133 -2.00 -14.47 7.54
C ALA A 133 -2.86 -13.50 6.71
N ASP A 134 -2.25 -12.53 6.03
CA ASP A 134 -2.95 -11.62 5.12
C ASP A 134 -3.52 -12.39 3.92
N ILE A 135 -2.74 -13.32 3.36
CA ILE A 135 -3.15 -14.15 2.22
C ILE A 135 -4.28 -15.09 2.62
N ASP A 136 -4.14 -15.77 3.77
CA ASP A 136 -5.17 -16.68 4.27
C ASP A 136 -6.48 -15.92 4.61
N ALA A 137 -6.39 -14.67 5.07
CA ALA A 137 -7.55 -13.83 5.37
C ALA A 137 -8.25 -13.31 4.08
N ALA A 138 -7.50 -13.05 3.02
CA ALA A 138 -8.04 -12.59 1.74
C ALA A 138 -8.71 -13.71 0.92
N ALA A 139 -8.61 -14.97 1.36
CA ALA A 139 -9.01 -16.14 0.60
C ALA A 139 -10.52 -16.16 0.25
N GLY A 140 -10.82 -16.39 -1.02
CA GLY A 140 -12.18 -16.58 -1.53
C GLY A 140 -12.95 -15.31 -1.87
N GLU A 141 -12.37 -14.11 -1.64
CA GLU A 141 -13.07 -12.84 -1.82
C GLU A 141 -12.43 -12.00 -2.95
N ILE A 142 -13.29 -11.35 -3.75
CA ILE A 142 -12.87 -10.35 -4.75
C ILE A 142 -12.72 -9.01 -4.04
N ASP A 143 -11.68 -8.23 -4.40
CA ASP A 143 -11.38 -6.93 -3.78
C ASP A 143 -11.22 -7.02 -2.24
N SER A 144 -10.70 -8.15 -1.78
CA SER A 144 -10.53 -8.48 -0.36
C SER A 144 -9.52 -7.60 0.36
N VAL A 145 -8.67 -6.88 -0.37
CA VAL A 145 -7.67 -5.98 0.20
C VAL A 145 -8.11 -4.54 -0.01
N ILE A 146 -8.45 -3.87 1.08
CA ILE A 146 -8.95 -2.49 1.10
C ILE A 146 -7.96 -1.63 1.87
N ASN A 147 -7.56 -0.49 1.31
CA ASN A 147 -6.69 0.45 2.00
C ASN A 147 -7.17 1.89 1.82
N ILE A 148 -7.28 2.64 2.93
CA ILE A 148 -7.81 4.00 3.00
C ILE A 148 -6.73 4.96 3.47
N ALA A 149 -6.64 6.14 2.84
CA ALA A 149 -5.71 7.18 3.25
C ALA A 149 -6.33 8.58 3.18
N ILE A 150 -5.70 9.52 3.88
CA ILE A 150 -5.98 10.96 3.81
C ILE A 150 -4.69 11.74 3.56
N GLY A 151 -4.78 12.81 2.78
CA GLY A 151 -3.71 13.81 2.62
C GLY A 151 -3.79 14.88 3.70
N ILE A 152 -2.64 15.40 4.13
CA ILE A 152 -2.51 16.46 5.15
C ILE A 152 -1.58 17.53 4.60
N GLY A 153 -1.94 18.79 4.77
CA GLY A 153 -1.12 19.94 4.40
C GLY A 153 -1.27 21.09 5.38
N LEU A 154 -0.21 21.88 5.56
CA LEU A 154 -0.22 23.04 6.44
C LEU A 154 -0.31 24.33 5.60
N PRO A 155 -1.41 25.11 5.69
CA PRO A 155 -1.52 26.42 5.06
C PRO A 155 -0.65 27.46 5.76
N PRO A 156 -0.41 28.63 5.14
CA PRO A 156 0.37 29.73 5.74
C PRO A 156 -0.19 30.22 7.06
N SER A 157 -1.49 30.10 7.28
CA SER A 157 -2.16 30.45 8.53
C SER A 157 -3.27 29.46 8.85
N GLY A 158 -3.52 29.23 10.15
CA GLY A 158 -4.53 28.28 10.63
C GLY A 158 -3.97 26.86 10.89
N PRO A 159 -4.85 25.92 11.25
CA PRO A 159 -4.47 24.54 11.51
C PRO A 159 -4.18 23.78 10.20
N PRO A 160 -3.51 22.59 10.29
CA PRO A 160 -3.41 21.68 9.16
C PRO A 160 -4.78 21.35 8.59
N ILE A 161 -4.85 21.23 7.26
CA ILE A 161 -6.05 20.77 6.53
C ILE A 161 -5.88 19.32 6.10
N MET A 162 -6.99 18.63 5.91
CA MET A 162 -7.04 17.23 5.47
C MET A 162 -7.89 17.14 4.21
N SER A 163 -7.54 16.18 3.35
CA SER A 163 -8.40 15.77 2.23
C SER A 163 -9.58 14.93 2.75
N GLU A 164 -10.61 14.75 1.93
CA GLU A 164 -11.50 13.60 2.08
C GLU A 164 -10.68 12.32 1.98
N PRO A 165 -11.11 11.24 2.65
CA PRO A 165 -10.49 9.93 2.51
C PRO A 165 -10.65 9.39 1.09
N ASP A 166 -9.62 8.69 0.60
CA ASP A 166 -9.74 7.90 -0.62
C ASP A 166 -9.33 6.45 -0.38
N THR A 167 -9.94 5.53 -1.14
CA THR A 167 -9.88 4.09 -0.91
C THR A 167 -9.38 3.39 -2.15
N ALA A 168 -8.35 2.58 -2.01
CA ALA A 168 -7.86 1.68 -3.05
C ALA A 168 -8.23 0.23 -2.73
N TYR A 169 -8.53 -0.54 -3.78
CA TYR A 169 -8.88 -1.96 -3.73
C TYR A 169 -7.87 -2.76 -4.55
N THR A 170 -7.54 -3.96 -4.07
CA THR A 170 -6.81 -4.96 -4.85
C THR A 170 -7.22 -6.36 -4.39
N SER A 171 -6.89 -7.38 -5.19
CA SER A 171 -7.25 -8.77 -4.92
C SER A 171 -6.00 -9.63 -4.84
N ILE A 172 -6.05 -10.69 -4.02
CA ILE A 172 -5.08 -11.78 -4.00
C ILE A 172 -5.76 -12.99 -4.62
N THR A 173 -5.11 -13.58 -5.63
CA THR A 173 -5.63 -14.79 -6.26
C THR A 173 -5.25 -16.01 -5.43
N ASP A 174 -6.25 -16.78 -5.01
CA ASP A 174 -6.08 -18.01 -4.26
C ASP A 174 -5.60 -19.16 -5.13
N THR A 175 -4.68 -19.93 -4.60
CA THR A 175 -4.19 -21.14 -5.25
C THR A 175 -4.03 -22.24 -4.20
N THR A 176 -4.85 -23.30 -4.31
CA THR A 176 -4.76 -24.47 -3.44
C THR A 176 -4.23 -25.65 -4.24
N THR A 177 -2.95 -25.93 -4.10
CA THR A 177 -2.31 -27.06 -4.77
C THR A 177 -1.36 -27.78 -3.82
N LEU A 178 -1.34 -29.11 -3.92
CA LEU A 178 -0.50 -29.99 -3.12
C LEU A 178 0.22 -30.96 -4.05
N GLU A 179 1.53 -31.01 -3.96
CA GLU A 179 2.34 -32.02 -4.61
C GLU A 179 2.58 -33.19 -3.64
N PHE A 180 2.47 -34.42 -4.16
CA PHE A 180 2.67 -35.63 -3.39
C PHE A 180 3.62 -36.58 -4.12
N VAL A 181 4.70 -36.96 -3.44
CA VAL A 181 5.68 -37.94 -3.94
C VAL A 181 5.76 -39.08 -2.95
N LYS A 182 5.66 -40.31 -3.46
CA LYS A 182 5.89 -41.55 -2.70
C LYS A 182 7.12 -42.28 -3.26
N GLU A 183 8.05 -42.59 -2.38
CA GLU A 183 9.24 -43.37 -2.71
C GLU A 183 9.31 -44.63 -1.87
N ALA A 184 9.84 -45.73 -2.45
CA ALA A 184 10.12 -46.95 -1.73
C ALA A 184 11.63 -47.13 -1.62
N GLY A 185 12.10 -47.40 -0.43
CA GLY A 185 13.46 -47.86 -0.18
C GLY A 185 13.69 -49.29 -0.67
N ILE A 186 14.95 -49.69 -0.78
CA ILE A 186 15.29 -51.08 -0.96
C ILE A 186 14.91 -51.91 0.28
N PRO A 187 14.50 -53.16 0.15
CA PRO A 187 14.24 -54.01 1.31
C PRO A 187 15.46 -54.07 2.23
N SER A 188 15.23 -53.89 3.54
CA SER A 188 16.26 -54.06 4.55
C SER A 188 16.42 -55.53 4.87
N ILE A 189 17.58 -56.12 4.54
CA ILE A 189 17.88 -57.56 4.69
C ILE A 189 18.38 -57.91 6.12
N VAL A 190 18.14 -57.07 7.11
CA VAL A 190 18.68 -57.28 8.49
C VAL A 190 17.71 -58.03 9.42
N ASN A 191 16.43 -58.17 9.04
CA ASN A 191 15.40 -58.74 9.91
C ASN A 191 14.86 -60.10 9.44
N GLY A 192 15.23 -60.54 8.22
CA GLY A 192 14.87 -61.85 7.69
C GLY A 192 15.81 -62.98 8.14
N VAL A 193 15.63 -64.13 7.53
CA VAL A 193 16.40 -65.35 7.81
C VAL A 193 17.72 -65.37 7.02
N ASP A 194 17.73 -64.87 5.78
CA ASP A 194 18.89 -64.79 4.90
C ASP A 194 19.47 -63.40 4.89
N PRO A 195 20.69 -63.17 5.43
CA PRO A 195 21.27 -61.82 5.47
C PRO A 195 21.80 -61.32 4.11
N LEU A 196 21.61 -62.09 3.01
CA LEU A 196 22.11 -61.75 1.69
C LEU A 196 20.97 -61.48 0.67
N LEU A 197 19.76 -61.94 0.94
CA LEU A 197 18.61 -61.83 0.03
C LEU A 197 17.36 -61.35 0.78
N PRO A 198 16.52 -60.51 0.17
CA PRO A 198 15.25 -60.13 0.75
C PRO A 198 14.36 -61.33 1.00
N ASP A 199 13.91 -61.52 2.22
CA ASP A 199 13.01 -62.61 2.63
C ASP A 199 11.93 -62.19 3.62
N ALA A 200 11.17 -63.17 4.12
CA ALA A 200 10.09 -62.91 5.07
C ALA A 200 10.64 -62.33 6.40
N GLY A 201 10.15 -61.19 6.82
CA GLY A 201 10.59 -60.45 7.99
C GLY A 201 11.42 -59.22 7.68
N ASP A 202 11.90 -59.09 6.46
CA ASP A 202 12.56 -57.86 6.01
C ASP A 202 11.57 -56.69 5.81
N LEU A 203 12.07 -55.48 5.89
CA LEU A 203 11.26 -54.26 5.88
C LEU A 203 11.50 -53.45 4.61
N ILE A 204 10.41 -52.90 4.06
CA ILE A 204 10.45 -51.88 3.03
C ILE A 204 10.00 -50.58 3.66
N THR A 205 10.86 -49.56 3.62
CA THR A 205 10.51 -48.23 4.09
C THR A 205 9.91 -47.41 2.93
N TYR A 206 8.74 -46.87 3.13
CA TYR A 206 8.13 -45.90 2.21
C TYR A 206 8.28 -44.47 2.78
N THR A 207 8.72 -43.56 1.93
CA THR A 207 8.81 -42.14 2.26
C THR A 207 7.74 -41.38 1.49
N TYR A 208 7.04 -40.52 2.16
CA TYR A 208 6.01 -39.65 1.61
C TYR A 208 6.47 -38.20 1.76
N THR A 209 6.60 -37.49 0.63
CA THR A 209 6.91 -36.07 0.61
C THR A 209 5.69 -35.32 0.12
N LEU A 210 5.22 -34.37 0.92
CA LEU A 210 4.11 -33.50 0.57
C LEU A 210 4.65 -32.07 0.53
N THR A 211 4.34 -31.36 -0.54
CA THR A 211 4.74 -29.97 -0.72
C THR A 211 3.50 -29.14 -1.03
N ASN A 212 3.19 -28.16 -0.20
CA ASN A 212 2.19 -27.15 -0.52
C ASN A 212 2.77 -26.23 -1.60
N THR A 213 2.23 -26.30 -2.80
CA THR A 213 2.65 -25.48 -3.96
C THR A 213 1.69 -24.35 -4.26
N GLY A 214 0.62 -24.19 -3.46
CA GLY A 214 -0.29 -23.05 -3.45
C GLY A 214 0.17 -21.94 -2.51
N ASN A 215 -0.68 -20.91 -2.35
CA ASN A 215 -0.41 -19.78 -1.47
C ASN A 215 -1.24 -19.79 -0.17
N LEU A 216 -2.20 -20.69 -0.03
CA LEU A 216 -3.01 -20.80 1.19
C LEU A 216 -2.43 -21.83 2.15
N THR A 217 -2.58 -21.58 3.44
CA THR A 217 -2.24 -22.55 4.49
C THR A 217 -3.14 -23.78 4.39
N LEU A 218 -2.55 -24.96 4.31
CA LEU A 218 -3.28 -26.24 4.29
C LEU A 218 -3.25 -26.91 5.67
N SER A 219 -4.38 -27.39 6.10
CA SER A 219 -4.53 -28.14 7.36
C SER A 219 -5.27 -29.46 7.14
N GLY A 220 -5.26 -30.36 8.12
CA GLY A 220 -6.00 -31.62 8.07
C GLY A 220 -5.52 -32.57 6.98
N ILE A 221 -4.24 -32.53 6.61
CA ILE A 221 -3.66 -33.37 5.57
C ILE A 221 -3.68 -34.84 6.00
N ILE A 222 -4.26 -35.72 5.17
CA ILE A 222 -4.37 -37.17 5.43
C ILE A 222 -3.74 -37.91 4.25
N ILE A 223 -2.85 -38.85 4.55
CA ILE A 223 -2.27 -39.79 3.58
C ILE A 223 -3.03 -41.10 3.67
N ASN A 224 -3.64 -41.55 2.56
CA ASN A 224 -4.23 -42.86 2.44
C ASN A 224 -3.34 -43.74 1.59
N ASP A 225 -2.80 -44.81 2.15
CA ASP A 225 -1.99 -45.79 1.46
C ASP A 225 -2.64 -47.17 1.60
N ALA A 226 -2.98 -47.79 0.45
CA ALA A 226 -3.56 -49.13 0.40
C ALA A 226 -2.53 -50.27 0.63
N GLY A 227 -1.26 -49.88 0.82
CA GLY A 227 -0.16 -50.84 0.95
C GLY A 227 0.37 -51.39 -0.38
N PRO A 228 1.42 -52.17 -0.33
CA PRO A 228 2.02 -52.78 -1.52
C PRO A 228 1.16 -53.90 -2.10
N THR A 229 1.28 -54.13 -3.40
CA THR A 229 0.74 -55.32 -4.08
C THR A 229 1.89 -56.16 -4.63
N PHE A 230 1.76 -57.44 -4.49
CA PHE A 230 2.77 -58.42 -5.00
C PHE A 230 2.16 -59.25 -6.13
N GLY A 231 2.76 -59.22 -7.34
CA GLY A 231 2.24 -59.89 -8.50
C GLY A 231 0.83 -59.47 -8.94
N GLY A 232 0.44 -58.22 -8.58
CA GLY A 232 -0.88 -57.66 -8.90
C GLY A 232 -1.99 -58.00 -7.88
N MET A 233 -1.66 -58.69 -6.78
CA MET A 233 -2.58 -58.95 -5.65
C MET A 233 -2.17 -58.11 -4.43
N ALA A 234 -3.17 -57.64 -3.69
CA ALA A 234 -2.93 -56.97 -2.40
C ALA A 234 -2.27 -57.94 -1.42
N ALA A 235 -1.35 -57.41 -0.61
CA ALA A 235 -0.66 -58.18 0.43
C ALA A 235 -1.57 -58.39 1.65
#